data_b54617d4b1135e5b20cd4f2e66362bb8
#
_entry.id   b54617d4b1135e5b20cd4f2e66362bb8
#
_cell.length_a   1.000
_cell.length_b   1.000
_cell.length_c   1.000
_cell.angle_alpha   90.00
_cell.angle_beta   90.00
_cell.angle_gamma   90.00
#
_symmetry.space_group_name_H-M   'P 1'
#
loop_
_entity.id
_entity.type
_entity.pdbx_description
1 polymer ?
#
loop_
_entity_poly.entity_id
_entity_poly.type
_entity_poly.pdbx_seq_one_letter_code
_entity_poly.pdbx_strand_id
1 'polypeptide(L)'
;LNKESVIFNSPQIWGGTFFLKKSKFSKKFMNDWEKVNIHTNLFDDSTSKIENHPKFKGMRGCQSVFSILSKLNNSYKFSASECEWAEYNNQRVWDHIDNYPILAKRDKQFNIFKRFINRQIKTFNRLKSKLK
;
A
#
# COMPACT_ATOMS: atom_id res chain seq x y z
N LEU A 1 2.29 25.48 7.52
CA LEU A 1 3.10 24.25 7.45
C LEU A 1 3.59 24.06 6.01
N ASN A 2 4.90 23.97 5.82
CA ASN A 2 5.48 23.71 4.51
C ASN A 2 4.96 22.34 4.01
N LYS A 3 4.41 22.28 2.79
CA LYS A 3 3.84 21.06 2.20
C LYS A 3 4.86 19.91 2.12
N GLU A 4 6.12 20.23 1.89
CA GLU A 4 7.22 19.25 1.92
C GLU A 4 7.37 18.58 3.28
N SER A 5 7.30 19.34 4.36
CA SER A 5 7.39 18.81 5.73
C SER A 5 6.28 17.78 6.02
N VAL A 6 5.07 18.03 5.51
CA VAL A 6 3.94 17.08 5.68
C VAL A 6 4.20 15.76 4.93
N ILE A 7 4.76 15.83 3.73
CA ILE A 7 5.05 14.64 2.91
C ILE A 7 6.15 13.80 3.56
N PHE A 8 7.28 14.42 3.92
CA PHE A 8 8.46 13.71 4.41
C PHE A 8 8.35 13.23 5.86
N ASN A 9 7.60 13.94 6.70
CA ASN A 9 7.50 13.64 8.13
C ASN A 9 6.20 12.91 8.53
N SER A 10 5.44 12.41 7.58
CA SER A 10 4.25 11.62 7.85
C SER A 10 4.32 10.23 7.20
N PRO A 11 3.72 9.20 7.82
CA PRO A 11 3.74 7.84 7.28
C PRO A 11 3.06 7.78 5.91
N GLN A 12 3.44 6.79 5.11
CA GLN A 12 2.81 6.52 3.82
C GLN A 12 1.36 6.11 4.02
N ILE A 13 0.45 6.68 3.22
CA ILE A 13 -0.95 6.29 3.21
C ILE A 13 -1.09 5.00 2.40
N TRP A 14 -1.75 4.00 3.00
CA TRP A 14 -2.07 2.76 2.32
C TRP A 14 -3.18 2.98 1.28
N GLY A 15 -2.95 2.50 0.06
CA GLY A 15 -3.88 2.67 -1.07
C GLY A 15 -4.77 1.45 -1.34
N GLY A 16 -4.84 0.48 -0.42
CA GLY A 16 -5.62 -0.74 -0.62
C GLY A 16 -7.14 -0.55 -0.50
N THR A 17 -7.57 0.49 0.23
CA THR A 17 -8.98 0.84 0.37
C THR A 17 -9.12 2.36 0.40
N PHE A 18 -9.98 2.90 -0.46
CA PHE A 18 -10.30 4.33 -0.49
C PHE A 18 -11.71 4.56 -1.03
N PHE A 19 -12.30 5.71 -0.68
CA PHE A 19 -13.62 6.13 -1.13
C PHE A 19 -13.51 7.41 -1.95
N LEU A 20 -14.21 7.45 -3.05
CA LEU A 20 -14.32 8.62 -3.89
C LEU A 20 -15.79 9.00 -4.08
N LYS A 21 -16.20 10.14 -3.52
CA LYS A 21 -17.47 10.76 -3.89
C LYS A 21 -17.31 11.45 -5.23
N LYS A 22 -18.22 11.20 -6.18
CA LYS A 22 -18.21 11.86 -7.50
C LYS A 22 -18.32 13.37 -7.34
N SER A 23 -17.25 14.08 -7.68
CA SER A 23 -17.13 15.55 -7.58
C SER A 23 -16.07 16.06 -8.56
N LYS A 24 -16.01 17.39 -8.77
CA LYS A 24 -14.91 18.00 -9.54
C LYS A 24 -13.55 17.71 -8.93
N PHE A 25 -13.48 17.72 -7.60
CA PHE A 25 -12.26 17.43 -6.85
C PHE A 25 -11.79 15.99 -7.08
N SER A 26 -12.66 14.99 -6.90
CA SER A 26 -12.26 13.57 -7.07
C SER A 26 -11.89 13.25 -8.51
N LYS A 27 -12.57 13.84 -9.49
CA LYS A 27 -12.18 13.73 -10.90
C LYS A 27 -10.77 14.29 -11.14
N LYS A 28 -10.48 15.49 -10.60
CA LYS A 28 -9.15 16.08 -10.71
C LYS A 28 -8.09 15.19 -10.05
N PHE A 29 -8.36 14.70 -8.85
CA PHE A 29 -7.46 13.79 -8.12
C PHE A 29 -7.13 12.53 -8.94
N MET A 30 -8.14 11.89 -9.52
CA MET A 30 -7.95 10.70 -10.36
C MET A 30 -7.15 11.00 -11.62
N ASN A 31 -7.45 12.13 -12.29
CA ASN A 31 -6.69 12.56 -13.46
C ASN A 31 -5.22 12.85 -13.13
N ASP A 32 -4.96 13.49 -11.99
CA ASP A 32 -3.59 13.78 -11.55
C ASP A 32 -2.84 12.46 -11.23
N TRP A 33 -3.52 11.50 -10.61
CA TRP A 33 -2.96 10.19 -10.33
C TRP A 33 -2.68 9.39 -11.61
N GLU A 34 -3.62 9.39 -12.55
CA GLU A 34 -3.47 8.76 -13.87
C GLU A 34 -2.29 9.36 -14.66
N LYS A 35 -2.21 10.71 -14.74
CA LYS A 35 -1.12 11.38 -15.43
C LYS A 35 0.26 10.98 -14.93
N VAL A 36 0.42 10.90 -13.62
CA VAL A 36 1.69 10.47 -13.03
C VAL A 36 1.96 9.00 -13.37
N ASN A 37 0.94 8.14 -13.41
CA ASN A 37 1.10 6.73 -13.74
C ASN A 37 1.44 6.47 -15.22
N ILE A 38 0.90 7.27 -16.14
CA ILE A 38 1.11 7.07 -17.59
C ILE A 38 2.46 7.63 -18.04
N HIS A 39 2.91 8.74 -17.47
CA HIS A 39 4.04 9.50 -18.01
C HIS A 39 5.40 9.07 -17.49
N THR A 40 5.55 7.91 -16.80
CA THR A 40 6.74 7.84 -15.99
C THR A 40 7.43 6.51 -15.85
N ASN A 41 8.72 6.60 -15.96
CA ASN A 41 9.70 5.76 -15.31
C ASN A 41 9.70 5.90 -13.77
N LEU A 42 8.63 6.47 -13.17
CA LEU A 42 8.54 6.68 -11.71
C LEU A 42 8.04 5.44 -10.96
N PHE A 43 7.67 4.38 -11.69
CA PHE A 43 7.13 3.16 -11.10
C PHE A 43 8.00 1.94 -11.32
N ASP A 44 9.06 2.08 -12.07
CA ASP A 44 10.04 1.02 -12.26
C ASP A 44 11.07 1.03 -11.11
N ASP A 45 11.82 -0.04 -10.98
CA ASP A 45 12.90 -0.17 -9.99
C ASP A 45 14.22 0.46 -10.49
N SER A 46 14.14 1.38 -11.44
CA SER A 46 15.31 2.08 -11.99
C SER A 46 15.93 3.02 -10.95
N THR A 47 17.21 3.27 -11.11
CA THR A 47 17.93 4.20 -10.22
C THR A 47 17.37 5.60 -10.36
N SER A 48 17.14 6.26 -9.23
CA SER A 48 16.66 7.64 -9.18
C SER A 48 17.59 8.57 -9.98
N LYS A 49 17.01 9.44 -10.80
CA LYS A 49 17.75 10.44 -11.59
C LYS A 49 18.32 11.58 -10.73
N ILE A 50 17.78 11.76 -9.55
CA ILE A 50 18.23 12.74 -8.55
C ILE A 50 18.50 12.01 -7.23
N GLU A 51 19.35 12.60 -6.40
CA GLU A 51 19.65 12.05 -5.09
C GLU A 51 18.39 11.91 -4.24
N ASN A 52 18.20 10.75 -3.66
CA ASN A 52 17.07 10.48 -2.79
C ASN A 52 17.23 11.17 -1.44
N HIS A 53 16.12 11.68 -0.89
CA HIS A 53 16.12 12.20 0.47
C HIS A 53 16.62 11.14 1.46
N PRO A 54 17.45 11.48 2.49
CA PRO A 54 18.03 10.50 3.43
C PRO A 54 17.02 9.59 4.14
N LYS A 55 15.78 10.04 4.29
CA LYS A 55 14.68 9.25 4.88
C LYS A 55 13.92 8.39 3.86
N PHE A 56 14.28 8.43 2.59
CA PHE A 56 13.64 7.63 1.56
C PHE A 56 13.98 6.15 1.73
N LYS A 57 12.96 5.31 1.86
CA LYS A 57 13.11 3.86 2.07
C LYS A 57 12.76 3.01 0.85
N GLY A 58 12.26 3.63 -0.20
CA GLY A 58 11.85 2.94 -1.43
C GLY A 58 10.50 3.39 -1.97
N MET A 59 10.29 3.10 -3.22
CA MET A 59 9.05 3.36 -3.94
C MET A 59 8.13 2.13 -3.86
N ARG A 60 6.83 2.36 -3.68
CA ARG A 60 5.81 1.30 -3.72
C ARG A 60 4.83 1.53 -4.88
N GLY A 61 5.38 1.85 -6.04
CA GLY A 61 4.62 2.08 -7.26
C GLY A 61 3.47 3.08 -7.07
N CYS A 62 2.30 2.76 -7.60
CA CYS A 62 1.12 3.62 -7.56
C CYS A 62 0.67 4.04 -6.15
N GLN A 63 0.95 3.25 -5.10
CA GLN A 63 0.62 3.59 -3.72
C GLN A 63 1.42 4.80 -3.21
N SER A 64 2.68 4.95 -3.60
CA SER A 64 3.49 6.10 -3.19
C SER A 64 2.93 7.40 -3.75
N VAL A 65 2.56 7.41 -5.03
CA VAL A 65 1.93 8.58 -5.67
C VAL A 65 0.56 8.87 -5.06
N PHE A 66 -0.27 7.85 -4.86
CA PHE A 66 -1.55 7.99 -4.16
C PHE A 66 -1.38 8.65 -2.78
N SER A 67 -0.38 8.20 -2.02
CA SER A 67 -0.08 8.74 -0.69
C SER A 67 0.31 10.23 -0.76
N ILE A 68 1.16 10.61 -1.71
CA ILE A 68 1.58 12.01 -1.91
C ILE A 68 0.37 12.86 -2.30
N LEU A 69 -0.39 12.45 -3.30
CA LEU A 69 -1.58 13.18 -3.75
C LEU A 69 -2.61 13.34 -2.64
N SER A 70 -2.85 12.29 -1.85
CA SER A 70 -3.77 12.33 -0.72
C SER A 70 -3.34 13.32 0.36
N LYS A 71 -2.03 13.43 0.63
CA LYS A 71 -1.46 14.40 1.57
C LYS A 71 -1.57 15.83 1.04
N LEU A 72 -1.21 16.05 -0.22
CA LEU A 72 -1.27 17.37 -0.87
C LEU A 72 -2.71 17.91 -0.94
N ASN A 73 -3.67 17.03 -1.11
CA ASN A 73 -5.10 17.37 -1.17
C ASN A 73 -5.81 17.29 0.18
N ASN A 74 -5.08 17.06 1.25
CA ASN A 74 -5.60 16.99 2.61
C ASN A 74 -6.79 16.02 2.75
N SER A 75 -6.71 14.86 2.08
CA SER A 75 -7.74 13.84 2.07
C SER A 75 -7.96 13.28 3.48
N TYR A 76 -9.21 12.98 3.84
CA TYR A 76 -9.53 12.31 5.09
C TYR A 76 -8.82 10.94 5.15
N LYS A 77 -8.37 10.58 6.33
CA LYS A 77 -7.63 9.34 6.58
C LYS A 77 -8.29 8.61 7.74
N PHE A 78 -8.37 7.32 7.63
CA PHE A 78 -8.77 6.43 8.72
C PHE A 78 -7.66 5.43 9.01
N SER A 79 -7.68 4.83 10.18
CA SER A 79 -6.67 3.88 10.59
C SER A 79 -6.82 2.54 9.86
N ALA A 80 -5.74 1.84 9.60
CA ALA A 80 -5.78 0.48 9.08
C ALA A 80 -6.57 -0.46 10.01
N SER A 81 -6.55 -0.22 11.31
CA SER A 81 -7.33 -0.96 12.30
C SER A 81 -8.86 -0.80 12.16
N GLU A 82 -9.32 0.22 11.44
CA GLU A 82 -10.76 0.43 11.17
C GLU A 82 -11.26 -0.34 9.95
N CYS A 83 -10.39 -0.96 9.18
CA CYS A 83 -10.79 -1.65 7.94
C CYS A 83 -10.00 -2.93 7.65
N GLU A 84 -8.85 -3.16 8.25
CA GLU A 84 -7.97 -4.26 7.87
C GLU A 84 -7.69 -5.20 9.05
N TRP A 85 -6.66 -4.98 9.81
CA TRP A 85 -6.23 -5.86 10.90
C TRP A 85 -5.64 -5.06 12.05
N ALA A 86 -5.72 -5.61 13.24
CA ALA A 86 -4.97 -5.15 14.41
C ALA A 86 -3.96 -6.20 14.83
N GLU A 87 -2.95 -5.81 15.58
CA GLU A 87 -1.96 -6.69 16.16
C GLU A 87 -2.28 -6.93 17.63
N TYR A 88 -2.47 -8.20 18.00
CA TYR A 88 -2.66 -8.61 19.37
C TYR A 88 -1.75 -9.81 19.67
N ASN A 89 -0.89 -9.71 20.68
CA ASN A 89 0.09 -10.75 21.03
C ASN A 89 0.92 -11.25 19.83
N ASN A 90 1.43 -10.33 19.00
CA ASN A 90 2.17 -10.60 17.77
C ASN A 90 1.36 -11.40 16.72
N GLN A 91 0.06 -11.48 16.84
CA GLN A 91 -0.83 -12.09 15.87
C GLN A 91 -1.76 -11.06 15.24
N ARG A 92 -2.01 -11.20 13.95
CA ARG A 92 -2.99 -10.37 13.25
C ARG A 92 -4.39 -10.89 13.52
N VAL A 93 -5.24 -10.01 14.01
CA VAL A 93 -6.65 -10.28 14.30
C VAL A 93 -7.55 -9.38 13.47
N TRP A 94 -8.73 -9.86 13.13
CA TRP A 94 -9.74 -9.16 12.34
C TRP A 94 -11.09 -9.04 13.04
N ASP A 95 -11.29 -9.70 14.17
CA ASP A 95 -12.59 -9.80 14.85
C ASP A 95 -13.15 -8.44 15.25
N HIS A 96 -12.28 -7.46 15.48
CA HIS A 96 -12.66 -6.10 15.83
C HIS A 96 -13.31 -5.32 14.67
N ILE A 97 -13.15 -5.76 13.41
CA ILE A 97 -13.67 -5.03 12.25
C ILE A 97 -15.07 -5.46 11.81
N ASP A 98 -15.67 -6.46 12.44
CA ASP A 98 -17.02 -6.91 12.12
C ASP A 98 -18.08 -5.81 12.30
N ASN A 99 -17.80 -4.81 13.13
CA ASN A 99 -18.66 -3.66 13.38
C ASN A 99 -18.34 -2.43 12.51
N TYR A 100 -17.32 -2.52 11.64
CA TYR A 100 -16.93 -1.43 10.75
C TYR A 100 -17.52 -1.61 9.35
N PRO A 101 -17.81 -0.52 8.62
CA PRO A 101 -18.45 -0.60 7.30
C PRO A 101 -17.55 -1.19 6.21
N ILE A 102 -16.27 -1.39 6.50
CA ILE A 102 -15.28 -1.91 5.55
C ILE A 102 -14.59 -3.11 6.16
N LEU A 103 -14.60 -4.21 5.43
CA LEU A 103 -13.88 -5.42 5.78
C LEU A 103 -12.82 -5.72 4.71
N ALA A 104 -11.61 -5.21 4.88
CA ALA A 104 -10.47 -5.54 4.03
C ALA A 104 -9.78 -6.82 4.53
N LYS A 105 -10.53 -7.89 4.67
CA LYS A 105 -10.02 -9.20 5.07
C LYS A 105 -9.47 -9.93 3.87
N ARG A 106 -8.20 -10.29 3.93
CA ARG A 106 -7.67 -11.32 3.03
C ARG A 106 -8.16 -12.66 3.52
N ASP A 107 -9.33 -13.06 3.07
CA ASP A 107 -9.88 -14.37 3.36
C ASP A 107 -9.08 -15.44 2.61
N LYS A 108 -7.91 -15.69 3.13
CA LYS A 108 -7.19 -16.90 2.81
C LYS A 108 -7.76 -17.97 3.73
N GLN A 109 -8.75 -18.69 3.28
CA GLN A 109 -9.11 -19.98 3.88
C GLN A 109 -7.86 -20.86 3.84
N PHE A 110 -7.03 -20.73 4.83
CA PHE A 110 -5.84 -21.55 4.95
C PHE A 110 -6.23 -22.86 5.65
N ASN A 111 -6.57 -23.84 4.84
CA ASN A 111 -6.31 -25.19 5.23
C ASN A 111 -4.81 -25.29 5.57
N ILE A 112 -4.49 -25.57 6.83
CA ILE A 112 -3.11 -25.61 7.35
C ILE A 112 -2.24 -26.55 6.49
N PHE A 113 -2.79 -27.67 6.04
CA PHE A 113 -2.13 -28.61 5.12
C PHE A 113 -1.79 -27.97 3.77
N LYS A 114 -2.71 -27.23 3.17
CA LYS A 114 -2.49 -26.55 1.89
C LYS A 114 -1.41 -25.47 2.00
N ARG A 115 -1.35 -24.79 3.15
CA ARG A 115 -0.30 -23.81 3.47
C ARG A 115 1.06 -24.48 3.62
N PHE A 116 1.13 -25.61 4.28
CA PHE A 116 2.36 -26.39 4.44
C PHE A 116 2.88 -26.86 3.09
N ILE A 117 2.03 -27.48 2.27
CA ILE A 117 2.39 -27.95 0.92
C ILE A 117 2.88 -26.79 0.04
N ASN A 118 2.17 -25.68 0.01
CA ASN A 118 2.56 -24.50 -0.77
C ASN A 118 3.90 -23.90 -0.32
N ARG A 119 4.22 -23.96 0.98
CA ARG A 119 5.55 -23.59 1.49
C ARG A 119 6.64 -24.51 0.98
N GLN A 120 6.42 -25.81 1.00
CA GLN A 120 7.40 -26.79 0.51
C GLN A 120 7.65 -26.61 -0.99
N ILE A 121 6.60 -26.44 -1.80
CA ILE A 121 6.72 -26.16 -3.24
C ILE A 121 7.52 -24.88 -3.50
N LYS A 122 7.26 -23.80 -2.78
CA LYS A 122 8.03 -22.53 -2.92
C LYS A 122 9.50 -22.72 -2.56
N THR A 123 9.79 -23.47 -1.49
CA THR A 123 11.17 -23.74 -1.07
C THR A 123 11.89 -24.58 -2.12
N PHE A 124 11.25 -25.61 -2.64
CA PHE A 124 11.79 -26.49 -3.69
C PHE A 124 12.08 -25.69 -4.98
N ASN A 125 11.14 -24.87 -5.43
CA ASN A 125 11.33 -24.04 -6.61
C ASN A 125 12.46 -23.01 -6.44
N ARG A 126 12.62 -22.46 -5.25
CA ARG A 126 13.72 -21.56 -4.89
C ARG A 126 15.08 -22.26 -4.88
N LEU A 127 15.14 -23.50 -4.42
CA LEU A 127 16.36 -24.31 -4.46
C LEU A 127 16.72 -24.70 -5.90
N LYS A 128 15.74 -25.10 -6.70
CA LYS A 128 15.93 -25.42 -8.12
C LYS A 128 16.39 -24.24 -8.94
N SER A 129 15.97 -23.01 -8.64
CA SER A 129 16.44 -21.81 -9.33
C SER A 129 17.86 -21.39 -8.97
N LYS A 130 18.40 -21.88 -7.85
CA LYS A 130 19.80 -21.62 -7.43
C LYS A 130 20.78 -22.65 -7.98
N LEU A 131 20.28 -23.75 -8.53
CA LEU A 131 21.08 -24.83 -9.13
C LEU A 131 21.18 -24.70 -10.68
N LYS A 132 20.55 -23.70 -11.24
CA LYS A 132 20.74 -23.24 -12.62
C LYS A 132 21.62 -21.98 -12.65
#